data_32ece9d839547d0a3f5fa2c88404fc96
#
_entry.id   32ece9d839547d0a3f5fa2c88404fc96
#
_cell.length_a   1.000
_cell.length_b   1.000
_cell.length_c   1.000
_cell.angle_alpha   90.00
_cell.angle_beta   90.00
_cell.angle_gamma   90.00
#
_symmetry.space_group_name_H-M   'P 1'
#
loop_
_entity.id
_entity.type
_entity.pdbx_description
1 polymer ?
#
loop_
_entity_poly.entity_id
_entity_poly.type
_entity_poly.pdbx_seq_one_letter_code
_entity_poly.pdbx_strand_id
1 'polypeptide(L)'
;MRTPTARKLPSGSWFCRVRVGGKDVSITKPTEAEAIAEAVAVKLGLTDAAQAAKHEAHDITLEQAISNYISARQNVASPSTIRGYRIVQKYRFQKASNRRLADITDQQWQQIVNAESRVCSAKTVKNAWGLVSSVITETTGRKVKVRLPQTVEKDRPFLDPDQITIFVKAIRGSEIEIPALLGLSSLRKSEILALDWKHIDLAKGVIRVEGAAVLDEHNNLVFKKTNKNKKSRRKIPIIQPLKEALENQPVKSGLIVKTYHNDLYKQINKICRESGLPEVGVHGLRRSFASLAYHLGFSEEMTMKIGGWSDIYTMRRIYTKLAERDIAEKSLVFTSFFQSDSAGLATSNGNELENSTISL
;
A
#
# COMPACT_ATOMS: atom_id res chain seq x y z
N MET A 1 19.05 -25.89 -20.07
CA MET A 1 19.90 -25.14 -19.10
C MET A 1 20.62 -24.04 -19.86
N ARG A 2 20.55 -22.74 -19.46
CA ARG A 2 21.31 -21.69 -20.17
C ARG A 2 22.81 -21.87 -19.90
N THR A 3 23.63 -21.91 -20.94
CA THR A 3 25.08 -21.95 -20.85
C THR A 3 25.59 -20.68 -20.18
N PRO A 4 26.49 -20.76 -19.18
CA PRO A 4 27.11 -19.58 -18.60
C PRO A 4 27.91 -18.80 -19.66
N THR A 5 27.92 -17.49 -19.57
CA THR A 5 28.74 -16.61 -20.43
C THR A 5 29.95 -16.11 -19.67
N ALA A 6 31.11 -16.11 -20.29
CA ALA A 6 32.33 -15.58 -19.74
C ALA A 6 32.63 -14.18 -20.32
N ARG A 7 33.31 -13.33 -19.56
CA ARG A 7 33.82 -12.02 -20.00
C ARG A 7 35.31 -11.92 -19.78
N LYS A 8 35.99 -11.27 -20.69
CA LYS A 8 37.43 -11.01 -20.57
C LYS A 8 37.69 -9.89 -19.57
N LEU A 9 38.61 -10.10 -18.65
CA LEU A 9 39.06 -9.11 -17.68
C LEU A 9 40.22 -8.29 -18.24
N PRO A 10 40.51 -7.09 -17.71
CA PRO A 10 41.67 -6.28 -18.11
C PRO A 10 43.02 -7.01 -17.90
N SER A 11 43.08 -7.99 -16.99
CA SER A 11 44.22 -8.87 -16.75
C SER A 11 44.50 -9.88 -17.86
N GLY A 12 43.63 -9.98 -18.89
CA GLY A 12 43.69 -10.96 -19.95
C GLY A 12 42.97 -12.28 -19.62
N SER A 13 42.59 -12.52 -18.36
CA SER A 13 41.89 -13.72 -17.91
C SER A 13 40.38 -13.62 -18.22
N TRP A 14 39.69 -14.76 -18.22
CA TRP A 14 38.27 -14.86 -18.44
C TRP A 14 37.50 -15.15 -17.15
N PHE A 15 36.47 -14.34 -16.89
CA PHE A 15 35.65 -14.40 -15.68
C PHE A 15 34.25 -14.88 -16.02
N CYS A 16 33.76 -15.83 -15.21
CA CYS A 16 32.37 -16.29 -15.24
C CYS A 16 31.81 -16.29 -13.82
N ARG A 17 30.53 -15.95 -13.67
CA ARG A 17 29.83 -16.04 -12.40
C ARG A 17 28.62 -16.95 -12.56
N VAL A 18 28.50 -17.92 -11.66
CA VAL A 18 27.37 -18.85 -11.60
C VAL A 18 26.79 -18.87 -10.19
N ARG A 19 25.49 -19.06 -10.09
CA ARG A 19 24.81 -19.16 -8.80
C ARG A 19 24.45 -20.62 -8.52
N VAL A 20 24.93 -21.13 -7.40
CA VAL A 20 24.68 -22.50 -6.94
C VAL A 20 24.35 -22.48 -5.46
N GLY A 21 23.27 -23.14 -5.04
CA GLY A 21 22.85 -23.17 -3.65
C GLY A 21 22.52 -21.81 -3.05
N GLY A 22 22.12 -20.82 -3.88
CA GLY A 22 21.86 -19.45 -3.43
C GLY A 22 23.10 -18.56 -3.35
N LYS A 23 24.31 -19.08 -3.53
CA LYS A 23 25.57 -18.33 -3.52
C LYS A 23 26.13 -18.11 -4.93
N ASP A 24 26.76 -16.97 -5.11
CA ASP A 24 27.46 -16.63 -6.35
C ASP A 24 28.88 -17.22 -6.28
N VAL A 25 29.21 -18.12 -7.20
CA VAL A 25 30.55 -18.68 -7.38
C VAL A 25 31.23 -17.94 -8.50
N SER A 26 32.35 -17.31 -8.22
CA SER A 26 33.19 -16.58 -9.18
C SER A 26 34.30 -17.48 -9.70
N ILE A 27 34.45 -17.57 -11.01
CA ILE A 27 35.42 -18.42 -11.68
C ILE A 27 36.27 -17.53 -12.58
N THR A 28 37.60 -17.68 -12.48
CA THR A 28 38.56 -16.98 -13.35
C THR A 28 39.53 -17.97 -13.92
N LYS A 29 39.66 -18.03 -15.25
CA LYS A 29 40.53 -18.95 -16.00
C LYS A 29 41.29 -18.22 -17.10
N PRO A 30 42.42 -18.79 -17.58
CA PRO A 30 43.19 -18.19 -18.65
C PRO A 30 42.44 -18.08 -19.98
N THR A 31 41.56 -19.03 -20.28
CA THR A 31 40.80 -19.10 -21.54
C THR A 31 39.29 -19.03 -21.30
N GLU A 32 38.54 -18.56 -22.30
CA GLU A 32 37.09 -18.51 -22.27
C GLU A 32 36.46 -19.90 -22.13
N ALA A 33 37.00 -20.88 -22.89
CA ALA A 33 36.50 -22.25 -22.90
C ALA A 33 36.64 -22.90 -21.50
N GLU A 34 37.77 -22.70 -20.82
CA GLU A 34 37.99 -23.21 -19.48
C GLU A 34 37.08 -22.53 -18.43
N ALA A 35 36.85 -21.22 -18.55
CA ALA A 35 35.95 -20.50 -17.66
C ALA A 35 34.51 -20.99 -17.80
N ILE A 36 34.05 -21.24 -19.02
CA ILE A 36 32.72 -21.77 -19.30
C ILE A 36 32.60 -23.23 -18.85
N ALA A 37 33.61 -24.08 -19.15
CA ALA A 37 33.63 -25.47 -18.75
C ALA A 37 33.55 -25.65 -17.24
N GLU A 38 34.37 -24.89 -16.48
CA GLU A 38 34.33 -24.89 -15.04
C GLU A 38 32.98 -24.36 -14.50
N ALA A 39 32.44 -23.30 -15.12
CA ALA A 39 31.15 -22.75 -14.73
C ALA A 39 30.00 -23.74 -14.95
N VAL A 40 30.07 -24.57 -16.01
CA VAL A 40 29.11 -25.66 -16.24
C VAL A 40 29.31 -26.76 -15.22
N ALA A 41 30.55 -27.15 -14.93
CA ALA A 41 30.87 -28.18 -13.92
C ALA A 41 30.38 -27.76 -12.53
N VAL A 42 30.60 -26.50 -12.13
CA VAL A 42 30.08 -25.92 -10.88
C VAL A 42 28.53 -25.98 -10.87
N LYS A 43 27.88 -25.61 -11.97
CA LYS A 43 26.43 -25.68 -12.09
C LYS A 43 25.83 -27.07 -12.00
N LEU A 44 26.58 -28.07 -12.51
CA LEU A 44 26.19 -29.49 -12.46
C LEU A 44 26.54 -30.16 -11.10
N GLY A 45 27.26 -29.45 -10.24
CA GLY A 45 27.70 -29.97 -8.95
C GLY A 45 28.85 -30.97 -9.04
N LEU A 46 29.68 -30.85 -10.08
CA LEU A 46 30.82 -31.76 -10.36
C LEU A 46 32.12 -31.26 -9.75
N THR A 47 32.10 -30.12 -9.01
CA THR A 47 33.28 -29.54 -8.37
C THR A 47 33.08 -29.38 -6.87
N ASP A 48 34.16 -29.40 -6.10
CA ASP A 48 34.15 -29.21 -4.64
C ASP A 48 33.51 -27.88 -4.23
N ALA A 49 33.74 -26.81 -5.00
CA ALA A 49 33.13 -25.51 -4.78
C ALA A 49 31.59 -25.54 -4.91
N ALA A 50 31.07 -26.33 -5.86
CA ALA A 50 29.63 -26.50 -6.04
C ALA A 50 29.04 -27.41 -4.95
N GLN A 51 29.78 -28.43 -4.51
CA GLN A 51 29.36 -29.29 -3.41
C GLN A 51 29.38 -28.53 -2.09
N ALA A 52 30.41 -27.73 -1.80
CA ALA A 52 30.47 -26.87 -0.62
C ALA A 52 29.33 -25.84 -0.60
N ALA A 53 29.06 -25.15 -1.71
CA ALA A 53 27.97 -24.18 -1.81
C ALA A 53 26.57 -24.83 -1.66
N LYS A 54 26.42 -26.06 -2.17
CA LYS A 54 25.18 -26.85 -1.96
C LYS A 54 25.07 -27.32 -0.50
N HIS A 55 26.15 -27.75 0.12
CA HIS A 55 26.15 -28.22 1.50
C HIS A 55 25.81 -27.09 2.48
N GLU A 56 26.41 -25.92 2.31
CA GLU A 56 26.08 -24.73 3.12
C GLU A 56 24.64 -24.25 2.92
N ALA A 57 24.11 -24.28 1.68
CA ALA A 57 22.72 -23.94 1.42
C ALA A 57 21.74 -25.02 1.95
N HIS A 58 22.20 -26.28 2.06
CA HIS A 58 21.43 -27.38 2.58
C HIS A 58 21.28 -27.31 4.11
N ASP A 59 22.26 -26.77 4.82
CA ASP A 59 22.28 -26.72 6.28
C ASP A 59 21.61 -25.47 6.88
N ILE A 60 21.27 -24.47 6.07
CA ILE A 60 20.71 -23.20 6.56
C ILE A 60 19.25 -23.36 7.01
N THR A 61 18.94 -22.89 8.22
CA THR A 61 17.56 -22.85 8.73
C THR A 61 16.77 -21.68 8.16
N LEU A 62 15.43 -21.74 8.26
CA LEU A 62 14.57 -20.63 7.82
C LEU A 62 14.91 -19.32 8.57
N GLU A 63 15.16 -19.40 9.87
CA GLU A 63 15.51 -18.23 10.68
C GLU A 63 16.81 -17.57 10.23
N GLN A 64 17.85 -18.38 10.03
CA GLN A 64 19.14 -17.90 9.52
C GLN A 64 19.01 -17.31 8.12
N ALA A 65 18.27 -17.98 7.23
CA ALA A 65 18.04 -17.49 5.87
C ALA A 65 17.28 -16.16 5.85
N ILE A 66 16.25 -15.99 6.71
CA ILE A 66 15.55 -14.71 6.86
C ILE A 66 16.51 -13.64 7.40
N SER A 67 17.35 -13.97 8.39
CA SER A 67 18.35 -13.03 8.94
C SER A 67 19.32 -12.55 7.86
N ASN A 68 19.85 -13.47 7.06
CA ASN A 68 20.76 -13.15 5.95
C ASN A 68 20.05 -12.28 4.89
N TYR A 69 18.80 -12.62 4.58
CA TYR A 69 17.97 -11.86 3.62
C TYR A 69 17.74 -10.42 4.09
N ILE A 70 17.49 -10.21 5.38
CA ILE A 70 17.30 -8.89 5.99
C ILE A 70 18.62 -8.12 5.96
N SER A 71 19.72 -8.73 6.41
CA SER A 71 21.05 -8.09 6.46
C SER A 71 21.50 -7.60 5.09
N ALA A 72 21.27 -8.40 4.04
CA ALA A 72 21.59 -8.02 2.66
C ALA A 72 20.79 -6.82 2.15
N ARG A 73 19.67 -6.44 2.82
CA ARG A 73 18.75 -5.39 2.39
C ARG A 73 18.63 -4.23 3.36
N GLN A 74 19.39 -4.24 4.45
CA GLN A 74 19.22 -3.28 5.56
C GLN A 74 19.40 -1.82 5.12
N ASN A 75 20.29 -1.53 4.18
CA ASN A 75 20.54 -0.19 3.66
C ASN A 75 19.80 0.15 2.35
N VAL A 76 19.10 -0.82 1.77
CA VAL A 76 18.41 -0.68 0.48
C VAL A 76 16.90 -0.66 0.66
N ALA A 77 16.39 -1.52 1.53
CA ALA A 77 14.96 -1.58 1.81
C ALA A 77 14.52 -0.45 2.76
N SER A 78 13.23 -0.11 2.69
CA SER A 78 12.63 0.85 3.62
C SER A 78 12.71 0.35 5.06
N PRO A 79 12.99 1.21 6.08
CA PRO A 79 12.96 0.82 7.49
C PRO A 79 11.67 0.09 7.88
N SER A 80 10.51 0.55 7.38
CA SER A 80 9.23 -0.13 7.61
C SER A 80 9.14 -1.50 6.93
N THR A 81 9.86 -1.73 5.84
CA THR A 81 9.95 -3.04 5.19
C THR A 81 10.79 -4.00 6.03
N ILE A 82 11.96 -3.54 6.48
CA ILE A 82 12.81 -4.31 7.40
C ILE A 82 12.05 -4.66 8.67
N ARG A 83 11.35 -3.70 9.27
CA ARG A 83 10.47 -3.93 10.42
C ARG A 83 9.42 -5.01 10.13
N GLY A 84 8.80 -4.97 8.97
CA GLY A 84 7.85 -5.99 8.53
C GLY A 84 8.48 -7.38 8.43
N TYR A 85 9.69 -7.48 7.90
CA TYR A 85 10.45 -8.73 7.80
C TYR A 85 10.81 -9.29 9.19
N ARG A 86 11.26 -8.45 10.12
CA ARG A 86 11.53 -8.85 11.51
C ARG A 86 10.27 -9.34 12.24
N ILE A 87 9.11 -8.72 11.99
CA ILE A 87 7.83 -9.18 12.54
C ILE A 87 7.48 -10.58 12.00
N VAL A 88 7.68 -10.84 10.70
CA VAL A 88 7.47 -12.16 10.12
C VAL A 88 8.44 -13.17 10.73
N GLN A 89 9.74 -12.85 10.81
CA GLN A 89 10.75 -13.70 11.43
C GLN A 89 10.37 -14.09 12.87
N LYS A 90 9.94 -13.11 13.66
CA LYS A 90 9.65 -13.31 15.10
C LYS A 90 8.34 -14.05 15.37
N TYR A 91 7.31 -13.85 14.54
CA TYR A 91 5.95 -14.27 14.90
C TYR A 91 5.28 -15.20 13.88
N ARG A 92 5.88 -15.44 12.72
CA ARG A 92 5.25 -16.23 11.64
C ARG A 92 6.09 -17.43 11.29
N PHE A 93 5.45 -18.48 10.83
CA PHE A 93 6.11 -19.72 10.38
C PHE A 93 7.06 -20.35 11.40
N GLN A 94 6.79 -20.19 12.70
CA GLN A 94 7.64 -20.64 13.79
C GLN A 94 7.89 -22.16 13.76
N LYS A 95 6.93 -22.96 13.25
CA LYS A 95 7.10 -24.40 13.05
C LYS A 95 8.20 -24.78 12.05
N ALA A 96 8.62 -23.83 11.23
CA ALA A 96 9.72 -24.00 10.28
C ALA A 96 11.00 -23.29 10.68
N SER A 97 10.98 -22.41 11.70
CA SER A 97 12.07 -21.49 12.04
C SER A 97 13.42 -22.20 12.15
N ASN A 98 13.49 -23.28 12.93
CA ASN A 98 14.71 -24.02 13.20
C ASN A 98 14.90 -25.22 12.24
N ARG A 99 14.07 -25.38 11.21
CA ARG A 99 14.20 -26.44 10.23
C ARG A 99 15.07 -26.00 9.06
N ARG A 100 15.90 -26.92 8.56
CA ARG A 100 16.68 -26.69 7.34
C ARG A 100 15.76 -26.53 6.15
N LEU A 101 15.99 -25.49 5.33
CA LEU A 101 15.12 -25.18 4.18
C LEU A 101 15.08 -26.30 3.15
N ALA A 102 16.19 -27.02 2.98
CA ALA A 102 16.29 -28.14 2.06
C ALA A 102 15.42 -29.33 2.45
N ASP A 103 15.23 -29.56 3.75
CA ASP A 103 14.52 -30.73 4.28
C ASP A 103 12.99 -30.56 4.29
N ILE A 104 12.50 -29.35 4.03
CA ILE A 104 11.05 -29.08 4.03
C ILE A 104 10.48 -29.31 2.62
N THR A 105 9.65 -30.34 2.47
CA THR A 105 8.96 -30.63 1.20
C THR A 105 7.84 -29.63 0.92
N ASP A 106 7.36 -29.55 -0.32
CA ASP A 106 6.22 -28.68 -0.68
C ASP A 106 4.96 -29.05 0.09
N GLN A 107 4.74 -30.34 0.36
CA GLN A 107 3.63 -30.82 1.18
C GLN A 107 3.73 -30.34 2.63
N GLN A 108 4.93 -30.36 3.21
CA GLN A 108 5.16 -29.84 4.56
C GLN A 108 5.00 -28.33 4.61
N TRP A 109 5.46 -27.60 3.59
CA TRP A 109 5.18 -26.16 3.48
C TRP A 109 3.69 -25.87 3.41
N GLN A 110 2.91 -26.69 2.66
CA GLN A 110 1.45 -26.55 2.65
C GLN A 110 0.85 -26.76 4.04
N GLN A 111 1.31 -27.76 4.79
CA GLN A 111 0.85 -28.00 6.17
C GLN A 111 1.17 -26.81 7.10
N ILE A 112 2.36 -26.22 6.96
CA ILE A 112 2.77 -25.03 7.74
C ILE A 112 1.91 -23.83 7.37
N VAL A 113 1.67 -23.57 6.08
CA VAL A 113 0.76 -22.51 5.61
C VAL A 113 -0.66 -22.72 6.15
N ASN A 114 -1.17 -23.96 6.14
CA ASN A 114 -2.48 -24.27 6.70
C ASN A 114 -2.54 -24.00 8.21
N ALA A 115 -1.48 -24.30 8.94
CA ALA A 115 -1.39 -23.99 10.37
C ALA A 115 -1.39 -22.46 10.65
N GLU A 116 -0.62 -21.67 9.88
CA GLU A 116 -0.64 -20.20 9.98
C GLU A 116 -2.02 -19.63 9.63
N SER A 117 -2.74 -20.25 8.68
CA SER A 117 -4.07 -19.81 8.26
C SER A 117 -5.13 -19.97 9.34
N ARG A 118 -4.91 -20.81 10.37
CA ARG A 118 -5.80 -20.98 11.52
C ARG A 118 -5.65 -19.85 12.54
N VAL A 119 -4.48 -19.21 12.61
CA VAL A 119 -4.15 -18.20 13.63
C VAL A 119 -4.02 -16.78 13.07
N CYS A 120 -4.02 -16.63 11.74
CA CYS A 120 -3.85 -15.35 11.08
C CYS A 120 -4.88 -15.15 9.98
N SER A 121 -5.14 -13.87 9.64
CA SER A 121 -5.95 -13.54 8.47
C SER A 121 -5.26 -14.00 7.16
N ALA A 122 -6.05 -14.37 6.16
CA ALA A 122 -5.56 -14.75 4.83
C ALA A 122 -4.56 -13.71 4.24
N LYS A 123 -4.82 -12.42 4.44
CA LYS A 123 -3.92 -11.35 4.01
C LYS A 123 -2.58 -11.38 4.74
N THR A 124 -2.58 -11.64 6.05
CA THR A 124 -1.36 -11.77 6.85
C THR A 124 -0.52 -12.95 6.38
N VAL A 125 -1.16 -14.12 6.20
CA VAL A 125 -0.49 -15.33 5.69
C VAL A 125 0.13 -15.07 4.32
N LYS A 126 -0.63 -14.47 3.38
CA LYS A 126 -0.15 -14.16 2.03
C LYS A 126 1.06 -13.22 2.04
N ASN A 127 1.03 -12.17 2.87
CA ASN A 127 2.14 -11.23 2.98
C ASN A 127 3.39 -11.88 3.58
N ALA A 128 3.22 -12.67 4.65
CA ALA A 128 4.32 -13.38 5.31
C ALA A 128 4.91 -14.47 4.41
N TRP A 129 4.08 -15.20 3.68
CA TRP A 129 4.53 -16.17 2.68
C TRP A 129 5.31 -15.52 1.54
N GLY A 130 4.95 -14.29 1.14
CA GLY A 130 5.70 -13.52 0.14
C GLY A 130 7.17 -13.34 0.52
N LEU A 131 7.47 -13.05 1.80
CA LEU A 131 8.84 -13.01 2.30
C LEU A 131 9.46 -14.42 2.30
N VAL A 132 8.81 -15.39 2.94
CA VAL A 132 9.36 -16.75 3.11
C VAL A 132 9.67 -17.39 1.76
N SER A 133 8.76 -17.29 0.79
CA SER A 133 8.99 -17.85 -0.56
C SER A 133 10.15 -17.15 -1.30
N SER A 134 10.32 -15.84 -1.09
CA SER A 134 11.46 -15.11 -1.66
C SER A 134 12.78 -15.55 -1.02
N VAL A 135 12.79 -15.73 0.31
CA VAL A 135 13.96 -16.26 1.06
C VAL A 135 14.33 -17.66 0.59
N ILE A 136 13.35 -18.57 0.49
CA ILE A 136 13.58 -19.94 0.01
C ILE A 136 14.19 -19.91 -1.41
N THR A 137 13.57 -19.14 -2.30
CA THR A 137 14.03 -19.04 -3.69
C THR A 137 15.45 -18.48 -3.80
N GLU A 138 15.77 -17.45 -3.01
CA GLU A 138 17.11 -16.83 -3.02
C GLU A 138 18.17 -17.73 -2.41
N THR A 139 17.83 -18.45 -1.33
CA THR A 139 18.77 -19.31 -0.62
C THR A 139 19.01 -20.65 -1.34
N THR A 140 17.95 -21.28 -1.82
CA THR A 140 18.01 -22.67 -2.33
C THR A 140 17.87 -22.78 -3.86
N GLY A 141 17.47 -21.70 -4.54
CA GLY A 141 17.09 -21.73 -5.95
C GLY A 141 15.73 -22.40 -6.23
N ARG A 142 15.10 -22.99 -5.22
CA ARG A 142 13.84 -23.75 -5.35
C ARG A 142 12.62 -22.83 -5.24
N LYS A 143 11.64 -23.02 -6.10
CA LYS A 143 10.33 -22.37 -6.00
C LYS A 143 9.34 -23.36 -5.37
N VAL A 144 8.92 -23.07 -4.16
CA VAL A 144 7.94 -23.89 -3.43
C VAL A 144 6.53 -23.53 -3.89
N LYS A 145 5.74 -24.55 -4.22
CA LYS A 145 4.34 -24.40 -4.65
C LYS A 145 3.41 -24.69 -3.47
N VAL A 146 2.65 -23.68 -3.02
CA VAL A 146 1.61 -23.82 -2.00
C VAL A 146 0.32 -23.11 -2.45
N ARG A 147 -0.82 -23.61 -1.97
CA ARG A 147 -2.11 -22.94 -2.09
C ARG A 147 -2.28 -22.01 -0.89
N LEU A 148 -2.45 -20.74 -1.17
CA LEU A 148 -2.68 -19.71 -0.14
C LEU A 148 -4.17 -19.51 0.12
N PRO A 149 -4.57 -19.14 1.35
CA PRO A 149 -5.96 -18.85 1.67
C PRO A 149 -6.49 -17.68 0.83
N GLN A 150 -7.76 -17.77 0.43
CA GLN A 150 -8.42 -16.71 -0.31
C GLN A 150 -8.58 -15.47 0.58
N THR A 151 -8.25 -14.30 0.03
CA THR A 151 -8.44 -13.04 0.72
C THR A 151 -9.81 -12.48 0.38
N VAL A 152 -10.69 -12.40 1.37
CA VAL A 152 -11.95 -11.66 1.23
C VAL A 152 -11.63 -10.18 1.28
N GLU A 153 -12.11 -9.44 0.31
CA GLU A 153 -11.98 -8.00 0.30
C GLU A 153 -12.92 -7.38 1.34
N LYS A 154 -12.32 -6.76 2.37
CA LYS A 154 -13.10 -6.05 3.39
C LYS A 154 -13.47 -4.68 2.87
N ASP A 155 -14.72 -4.33 3.01
CA ASP A 155 -15.13 -2.95 2.85
C ASP A 155 -14.42 -2.07 3.88
N ARG A 156 -13.87 -0.98 3.40
CA ARG A 156 -13.14 -0.05 4.26
C ARG A 156 -13.95 1.24 4.36
N PRO A 157 -14.47 1.58 5.53
CA PRO A 157 -15.33 2.74 5.69
C PRO A 157 -14.61 4.04 5.33
N PHE A 158 -15.38 5.01 4.91
CA PHE A 158 -15.02 6.41 4.74
C PHE A 158 -16.24 7.26 5.14
N LEU A 159 -16.05 8.54 5.39
CA LEU A 159 -17.11 9.47 5.72
C LEU A 159 -17.66 10.10 4.43
N ASP A 160 -18.96 10.20 4.31
CA ASP A 160 -19.64 11.00 3.31
C ASP A 160 -19.61 12.50 3.68
N PRO A 161 -20.08 13.43 2.82
CA PRO A 161 -20.00 14.86 3.08
C PRO A 161 -20.68 15.31 4.39
N ASP A 162 -21.83 14.75 4.74
CA ASP A 162 -22.56 15.09 5.96
C ASP A 162 -21.82 14.58 7.19
N GLN A 163 -21.32 13.36 7.13
CA GLN A 163 -20.48 12.76 8.16
C GLN A 163 -19.17 13.50 8.35
N ILE A 164 -18.56 14.02 7.27
CA ILE A 164 -17.36 14.87 7.34
C ILE A 164 -17.68 16.14 8.14
N THR A 165 -18.83 16.75 7.91
CA THR A 165 -19.26 17.98 8.61
C THR A 165 -19.41 17.71 10.12
N ILE A 166 -20.05 16.59 10.50
CA ILE A 166 -20.18 16.15 11.88
C ILE A 166 -18.80 15.90 12.50
N PHE A 167 -17.93 15.18 11.79
CA PHE A 167 -16.59 14.85 12.26
C PHE A 167 -15.74 16.09 12.49
N VAL A 168 -15.73 17.04 11.57
CA VAL A 168 -14.97 18.29 11.69
C VAL A 168 -15.41 19.11 12.91
N LYS A 169 -16.71 19.15 13.20
CA LYS A 169 -17.23 19.78 14.42
C LYS A 169 -16.77 19.05 15.69
N ALA A 170 -16.78 17.72 15.66
CA ALA A 170 -16.44 16.89 16.82
C ALA A 170 -14.94 16.93 17.19
N ILE A 171 -14.03 17.11 16.21
CA ILE A 171 -12.58 17.19 16.48
C ILE A 171 -12.12 18.60 16.89
N ARG A 172 -12.94 19.61 16.78
CA ARG A 172 -12.56 21.02 17.02
C ARG A 172 -12.03 21.22 18.44
N GLY A 173 -10.84 21.83 18.55
CA GLY A 173 -10.15 22.05 19.83
C GLY A 173 -9.52 20.81 20.46
N SER A 174 -9.63 19.63 19.83
CA SER A 174 -8.99 18.42 20.34
C SER A 174 -7.52 18.31 19.89
N GLU A 175 -6.72 17.51 20.59
CA GLU A 175 -5.32 17.24 20.23
C GLU A 175 -5.16 16.63 18.83
N ILE A 176 -6.20 15.98 18.30
CA ILE A 176 -6.18 15.35 16.98
C ILE A 176 -6.77 16.23 15.88
N GLU A 177 -7.20 17.44 16.17
CA GLU A 177 -7.81 18.32 15.18
C GLU A 177 -6.91 18.49 13.95
N ILE A 178 -5.68 18.97 14.12
CA ILE A 178 -4.75 19.19 13.02
C ILE A 178 -4.42 17.88 12.29
N PRO A 179 -3.96 16.78 12.94
CA PRO A 179 -3.65 15.57 12.23
C PRO A 179 -4.86 14.93 11.53
N ALA A 180 -6.08 15.07 12.06
CA ALA A 180 -7.30 14.59 11.42
C ALA A 180 -7.66 15.43 10.18
N LEU A 181 -7.59 16.76 10.27
CA LEU A 181 -7.80 17.66 9.14
C LEU A 181 -6.76 17.46 8.03
N LEU A 182 -5.49 17.18 8.38
CA LEU A 182 -4.47 16.77 7.42
C LEU A 182 -4.83 15.45 6.72
N GLY A 183 -5.41 14.49 7.45
CA GLY A 183 -5.94 13.26 6.89
C GLY A 183 -7.09 13.51 5.91
N LEU A 184 -8.05 14.36 6.27
CA LEU A 184 -9.12 14.84 5.39
C LEU A 184 -8.61 15.65 4.19
N SER A 185 -7.45 16.32 4.33
CA SER A 185 -6.75 16.98 3.22
C SER A 185 -5.91 16.01 2.38
N SER A 186 -6.18 14.72 2.46
CA SER A 186 -5.57 13.63 1.68
C SER A 186 -4.15 13.19 2.06
N LEU A 187 -3.57 13.64 3.15
CA LEU A 187 -2.24 13.18 3.56
C LEU A 187 -2.27 11.72 4.04
N ARG A 188 -1.17 11.00 3.72
CA ARG A 188 -0.93 9.68 4.32
C ARG A 188 -0.45 9.85 5.76
N LYS A 189 -0.72 8.87 6.61
CA LYS A 189 -0.25 8.87 8.01
C LYS A 189 1.25 9.18 8.13
N SER A 190 2.08 8.57 7.28
CA SER A 190 3.52 8.81 7.26
C SER A 190 3.90 10.22 6.80
N GLU A 191 3.10 10.86 5.97
CA GLU A 191 3.28 12.25 5.52
C GLU A 191 2.90 13.23 6.65
N ILE A 192 1.79 12.95 7.36
CA ILE A 192 1.34 13.72 8.53
C ILE A 192 2.42 13.74 9.61
N LEU A 193 3.00 12.58 9.95
CA LEU A 193 4.03 12.45 10.96
C LEU A 193 5.38 13.08 10.57
N ALA A 194 5.60 13.35 9.29
CA ALA A 194 6.82 14.01 8.78
C ALA A 194 6.62 15.51 8.52
N LEU A 195 5.40 16.02 8.71
CA LEU A 195 5.10 17.40 8.35
C LEU A 195 5.72 18.35 9.37
N ASP A 196 6.49 19.31 8.86
CA ASP A 196 7.16 20.35 9.61
C ASP A 196 6.62 21.72 9.21
N TRP A 197 6.66 22.69 10.10
CA TRP A 197 6.18 24.05 9.84
C TRP A 197 6.80 24.71 8.60
N LYS A 198 8.06 24.42 8.28
CA LYS A 198 8.70 24.92 7.05
C LYS A 198 8.01 24.50 5.75
N HIS A 199 7.13 23.49 5.81
CA HIS A 199 6.36 23.00 4.67
C HIS A 199 5.00 23.73 4.52
N ILE A 200 4.61 24.57 5.51
CA ILE A 200 3.35 25.29 5.55
C ILE A 200 3.58 26.72 5.04
N ASP A 201 2.79 27.13 4.08
CA ASP A 201 2.72 28.50 3.60
C ASP A 201 1.29 29.02 3.84
N LEU A 202 1.07 29.59 5.02
CA LEU A 202 -0.25 30.10 5.41
C LEU A 202 -0.70 31.28 4.53
N ALA A 203 0.25 32.12 4.07
CA ALA A 203 -0.07 33.28 3.23
C ALA A 203 -0.59 32.84 1.85
N LYS A 204 0.02 31.77 1.27
CA LYS A 204 -0.44 31.19 0.00
C LYS A 204 -1.50 30.10 0.18
N GLY A 205 -1.83 29.73 1.41
CA GLY A 205 -2.79 28.64 1.68
C GLY A 205 -2.36 27.28 1.15
N VAL A 206 -1.07 26.93 1.25
CA VAL A 206 -0.52 25.72 0.62
C VAL A 206 0.37 24.94 1.57
N ILE A 207 0.24 23.60 1.54
CA ILE A 207 1.15 22.65 2.19
C ILE A 207 2.01 21.93 1.13
N ARG A 208 3.32 21.89 1.35
CA ARG A 208 4.26 21.09 0.55
C ARG A 208 4.44 19.72 1.19
N VAL A 209 4.02 18.67 0.52
CA VAL A 209 4.20 17.29 0.96
C VAL A 209 5.47 16.73 0.31
N GLU A 210 6.55 16.60 1.09
CA GLU A 210 7.88 16.26 0.56
C GLU A 210 8.53 15.03 1.19
N GLY A 211 8.08 14.60 2.36
CA GLY A 211 8.67 13.53 3.14
C GLY A 211 7.67 12.57 3.74
N ALA A 212 8.20 11.55 4.39
CA ALA A 212 7.42 10.59 5.16
C ALA A 212 8.21 10.15 6.40
N ALA A 213 7.53 9.93 7.52
CA ALA A 213 8.10 9.34 8.71
C ALA A 213 7.52 7.94 8.92
N VAL A 214 8.38 6.97 9.17
CA VAL A 214 8.01 5.55 9.36
C VAL A 214 8.73 4.98 10.56
N LEU A 215 8.17 3.96 11.19
CA LEU A 215 8.86 3.23 12.26
C LEU A 215 9.87 2.25 11.66
N ASP A 216 11.05 2.21 12.26
CA ASP A 216 12.07 1.19 12.03
C ASP A 216 11.79 -0.10 12.83
N GLU A 217 12.71 -1.07 12.79
CA GLU A 217 12.62 -2.34 13.51
C GLU A 217 12.64 -2.18 15.05
N HIS A 218 13.19 -1.08 15.56
CA HIS A 218 13.26 -0.74 16.98
C HIS A 218 12.11 0.17 17.44
N ASN A 219 11.11 0.44 16.57
CA ASN A 219 10.01 1.39 16.77
C ASN A 219 10.44 2.86 16.87
N ASN A 220 11.63 3.23 16.41
CA ASN A 220 12.05 4.61 16.29
C ASN A 220 11.42 5.24 15.04
N LEU A 221 11.04 6.51 15.14
CA LEU A 221 10.52 7.26 14.01
C LEU A 221 11.68 7.72 13.10
N VAL A 222 11.72 7.21 11.89
CA VAL A 222 12.75 7.54 10.89
C VAL A 222 12.15 8.38 9.78
N PHE A 223 12.77 9.55 9.56
CA PHE A 223 12.36 10.48 8.51
C PHE A 223 13.02 10.13 7.18
N LYS A 224 12.20 10.04 6.14
CA LYS A 224 12.64 9.82 4.76
C LYS A 224 12.54 11.09 3.97
N LYS A 225 13.66 11.57 3.44
CA LYS A 225 13.71 12.74 2.55
C LYS A 225 13.10 12.46 1.17
N THR A 226 12.99 11.18 0.80
CA THR A 226 12.44 10.78 -0.50
C THR A 226 11.25 9.88 -0.30
N ASN A 227 10.10 10.29 -0.81
CA ASN A 227 8.97 9.40 -0.99
C ASN A 227 9.32 8.35 -2.05
N LYS A 228 8.75 7.15 -1.92
CA LYS A 228 8.99 5.97 -2.76
C LYS A 228 8.86 6.24 -4.29
N ASN A 229 8.16 7.32 -4.66
CA ASN A 229 7.96 7.78 -6.04
C ASN A 229 8.10 9.30 -6.13
N LYS A 230 8.73 9.82 -7.19
CA LYS A 230 8.79 11.27 -7.52
C LYS A 230 7.39 11.92 -7.55
N LYS A 231 6.35 11.16 -7.92
CA LYS A 231 4.93 11.59 -7.92
C LYS A 231 4.34 11.86 -6.52
N SER A 232 5.03 11.51 -5.44
CA SER A 232 4.54 11.75 -4.06
C SER A 232 4.79 13.18 -3.58
N ARG A 233 5.69 13.93 -4.21
CA ARG A 233 5.87 15.35 -3.92
C ARG A 233 4.74 16.13 -4.57
N ARG A 234 4.00 16.86 -3.77
CA ARG A 234 2.86 17.63 -4.23
C ARG A 234 2.58 18.82 -3.34
N LYS A 235 1.86 19.79 -3.88
CA LYS A 235 1.27 20.90 -3.11
C LYS A 235 -0.22 20.60 -2.93
N ILE A 236 -0.74 20.82 -1.74
CA ILE A 236 -2.16 20.70 -1.43
C ILE A 236 -2.68 22.00 -0.86
N PRO A 237 -3.93 22.38 -1.14
CA PRO A 237 -4.54 23.56 -0.54
C PRO A 237 -4.79 23.32 0.97
N ILE A 238 -4.68 24.39 1.75
CA ILE A 238 -5.07 24.41 3.16
C ILE A 238 -6.57 24.70 3.21
N ILE A 239 -7.36 23.74 3.69
CA ILE A 239 -8.80 23.94 3.92
C ILE A 239 -9.03 24.88 5.10
N GLN A 240 -10.12 25.64 5.08
CA GLN A 240 -10.38 26.70 6.07
C GLN A 240 -10.31 26.22 7.54
N PRO A 241 -10.91 25.08 7.95
CA PRO A 241 -10.78 24.59 9.33
C PRO A 241 -9.33 24.30 9.73
N LEU A 242 -8.52 23.78 8.79
CA LEU A 242 -7.10 23.50 9.04
C LEU A 242 -6.30 24.80 9.16
N LYS A 243 -6.62 25.84 8.38
CA LYS A 243 -5.99 27.15 8.47
C LYS A 243 -6.19 27.74 9.86
N GLU A 244 -7.42 27.79 10.33
CA GLU A 244 -7.79 28.27 11.67
C GLU A 244 -7.04 27.50 12.78
N ALA A 245 -7.05 26.18 12.70
CA ALA A 245 -6.35 25.32 13.67
C ALA A 245 -4.82 25.55 13.68
N LEU A 246 -4.20 25.79 12.50
CA LEU A 246 -2.77 26.09 12.38
C LEU A 246 -2.43 27.50 12.87
N GLU A 247 -3.26 28.50 12.57
CA GLU A 247 -3.06 29.88 13.01
C GLU A 247 -3.10 30.01 14.54
N ASN A 248 -3.94 29.21 15.20
CA ASN A 248 -4.08 29.16 16.65
C ASN A 248 -2.94 28.41 17.37
N GLN A 249 -2.00 27.79 16.65
CA GLN A 249 -0.87 27.12 17.30
C GLN A 249 0.12 28.14 17.90
N PRO A 250 0.49 27.99 19.18
CA PRO A 250 1.40 28.93 19.86
C PRO A 250 2.84 28.85 19.35
N VAL A 251 3.25 27.68 18.82
CA VAL A 251 4.61 27.42 18.31
C VAL A 251 4.53 27.03 16.85
N LYS A 252 5.16 27.80 15.97
CA LYS A 252 5.19 27.60 14.52
C LYS A 252 6.56 27.14 14.01
N SER A 253 7.17 26.18 14.74
CA SER A 253 8.47 25.62 14.36
C SER A 253 8.54 24.12 14.68
N GLY A 254 9.36 23.39 13.91
CA GLY A 254 9.54 21.94 14.03
C GLY A 254 8.34 21.13 13.55
N LEU A 255 8.17 19.92 14.04
CA LEU A 255 7.09 19.02 13.64
C LEU A 255 5.72 19.55 14.10
N ILE A 256 4.76 19.52 13.20
CA ILE A 256 3.38 19.94 13.48
C ILE A 256 2.68 18.92 14.36
N VAL A 257 2.88 17.63 14.10
CA VAL A 257 2.24 16.54 14.84
C VAL A 257 3.27 15.83 15.71
N LYS A 258 3.11 15.95 17.03
CA LYS A 258 3.98 15.33 18.04
C LYS A 258 3.40 14.04 18.63
N THR A 259 2.17 13.67 18.24
CA THR A 259 1.43 12.53 18.78
C THR A 259 1.99 11.20 18.30
N TYR A 260 2.00 10.21 19.19
CA TYR A 260 2.46 8.86 18.89
C TYR A 260 1.61 8.18 17.80
N HIS A 261 2.30 7.43 16.94
CA HIS A 261 1.77 6.74 15.76
C HIS A 261 0.50 5.91 16.01
N ASN A 262 0.34 5.25 17.16
CA ASN A 262 -0.80 4.39 17.44
C ASN A 262 -1.99 5.13 18.08
N ASP A 263 -1.73 6.25 18.75
CA ASP A 263 -2.77 6.97 19.49
C ASP A 263 -3.68 7.75 18.54
N LEU A 264 -3.15 8.26 17.45
CA LEU A 264 -3.95 8.95 16.43
C LEU A 264 -5.08 8.07 15.86
N TYR A 265 -4.81 6.78 15.60
CA TYR A 265 -5.85 5.85 15.13
C TYR A 265 -6.94 5.63 16.20
N LYS A 266 -6.53 5.42 17.44
CA LYS A 266 -7.45 5.16 18.55
C LYS A 266 -8.33 6.39 18.84
N GLN A 267 -7.73 7.57 18.85
CA GLN A 267 -8.44 8.83 19.13
C GLN A 267 -9.43 9.18 18.01
N ILE A 268 -9.05 9.04 16.73
CA ILE A 268 -9.97 9.23 15.61
C ILE A 268 -11.17 8.30 15.73
N ASN A 269 -10.93 7.00 15.97
CA ASN A 269 -12.01 6.04 16.08
C ASN A 269 -12.88 6.25 17.34
N LYS A 270 -12.29 6.73 18.43
CA LYS A 270 -13.04 7.14 19.62
C LYS A 270 -14.04 8.25 19.28
N ILE A 271 -13.58 9.33 18.66
CA ILE A 271 -14.46 10.44 18.25
C ILE A 271 -15.52 9.96 17.25
N CYS A 272 -15.16 9.12 16.28
CA CYS A 272 -16.14 8.55 15.35
C CYS A 272 -17.26 7.81 16.10
N ARG A 273 -16.94 6.95 17.07
CA ARG A 273 -17.95 6.23 17.87
C ARG A 273 -18.82 7.18 18.70
N GLU A 274 -18.18 8.14 19.38
CA GLU A 274 -18.89 9.11 20.22
C GLU A 274 -19.83 10.02 19.40
N SER A 275 -19.54 10.19 18.12
CA SER A 275 -20.34 10.99 17.18
C SER A 275 -21.30 10.15 16.31
N GLY A 276 -21.43 8.85 16.56
CA GLY A 276 -22.27 7.96 15.75
C GLY A 276 -21.78 7.74 14.32
N LEU A 277 -20.47 7.95 14.07
CA LEU A 277 -19.86 7.85 12.74
C LEU A 277 -19.14 6.51 12.55
N PRO A 278 -18.96 6.05 11.28
CA PRO A 278 -18.14 4.89 10.97
C PRO A 278 -16.68 5.09 11.45
N GLU A 279 -16.07 4.04 12.00
CA GLU A 279 -14.66 4.07 12.42
C GLU A 279 -13.72 4.03 11.21
N VAL A 280 -13.11 5.15 10.87
CA VAL A 280 -12.38 5.31 9.61
C VAL A 280 -10.84 5.33 9.75
N GLY A 281 -10.30 5.76 10.89
CA GLY A 281 -8.88 6.02 11.08
C GLY A 281 -8.29 6.96 10.02
N VAL A 282 -6.98 7.21 10.07
CA VAL A 282 -6.31 8.18 9.15
C VAL A 282 -6.48 7.82 7.67
N HIS A 283 -6.38 6.55 7.32
CA HIS A 283 -6.56 6.15 5.92
C HIS A 283 -8.00 6.24 5.43
N GLY A 284 -8.97 6.11 6.35
CA GLY A 284 -10.36 6.34 6.06
C GLY A 284 -10.63 7.83 5.82
N LEU A 285 -10.06 8.74 6.63
CA LEU A 285 -10.14 10.18 6.38
C LEU A 285 -9.59 10.58 5.01
N ARG A 286 -8.47 9.97 4.61
CA ARG A 286 -7.94 10.17 3.25
C ARG A 286 -8.89 9.63 2.16
N ARG A 287 -9.64 8.57 2.43
CA ARG A 287 -10.71 8.11 1.51
C ARG A 287 -11.90 9.06 1.52
N SER A 288 -12.22 9.61 2.68
CA SER A 288 -13.28 10.64 2.82
C SER A 288 -12.96 11.88 2.00
N PHE A 289 -11.68 12.26 1.84
CA PHE A 289 -11.30 13.30 0.87
C PHE A 289 -11.75 12.94 -0.56
N ALA A 290 -11.58 11.70 -1.01
CA ALA A 290 -12.03 11.30 -2.34
C ALA A 290 -13.58 11.32 -2.45
N SER A 291 -14.28 10.95 -1.37
CA SER A 291 -15.74 11.07 -1.28
C SER A 291 -16.20 12.52 -1.45
N LEU A 292 -15.58 13.43 -0.69
CA LEU A 292 -15.87 14.86 -0.77
C LEU A 292 -15.52 15.44 -2.15
N ALA A 293 -14.39 15.07 -2.73
CA ALA A 293 -13.96 15.52 -4.05
C ALA A 293 -14.96 15.07 -5.15
N TYR A 294 -15.47 13.84 -5.06
CA TYR A 294 -16.53 13.36 -5.94
C TYR A 294 -17.80 14.23 -5.80
N HIS A 295 -18.28 14.45 -4.58
CA HIS A 295 -19.46 15.25 -4.29
C HIS A 295 -19.33 16.70 -4.81
N LEU A 296 -18.12 17.29 -4.71
CA LEU A 296 -17.82 18.64 -5.20
C LEU A 296 -17.56 18.68 -6.72
N GLY A 297 -17.68 17.59 -7.44
CA GLY A 297 -17.47 17.52 -8.89
C GLY A 297 -16.03 17.66 -9.35
N PHE A 298 -15.05 17.35 -8.49
CA PHE A 298 -13.65 17.35 -8.90
C PHE A 298 -13.39 16.25 -9.93
N SER A 299 -12.63 16.59 -10.98
CA SER A 299 -12.21 15.56 -11.94
C SER A 299 -11.33 14.50 -11.26
N GLU A 300 -11.35 13.29 -11.82
CA GLU A 300 -10.47 12.20 -11.34
C GLU A 300 -9.00 12.61 -11.31
N GLU A 301 -8.55 13.33 -12.36
CA GLU A 301 -7.17 13.81 -12.46
C GLU A 301 -6.83 14.80 -11.33
N MET A 302 -7.69 15.78 -11.06
CA MET A 302 -7.52 16.75 -9.99
C MET A 302 -7.48 16.04 -8.64
N THR A 303 -8.39 15.12 -8.37
CA THR A 303 -8.47 14.34 -7.14
C THR A 303 -7.21 13.50 -6.94
N MET A 304 -6.73 12.83 -8.00
CA MET A 304 -5.49 12.06 -7.96
C MET A 304 -4.26 12.94 -7.69
N LYS A 305 -4.18 14.12 -8.30
CA LYS A 305 -3.06 15.05 -8.15
C LYS A 305 -2.99 15.60 -6.73
N ILE A 306 -4.09 16.08 -6.18
CA ILE A 306 -4.18 16.54 -4.79
C ILE A 306 -3.92 15.39 -3.82
N GLY A 307 -4.58 14.26 -4.04
CA GLY A 307 -4.45 13.06 -3.22
C GLY A 307 -3.09 12.38 -3.32
N GLY A 308 -2.33 12.57 -4.40
CA GLY A 308 -1.08 11.86 -4.63
C GLY A 308 -1.30 10.34 -4.75
N TRP A 309 -2.38 9.91 -5.40
CA TRP A 309 -2.57 8.52 -5.81
C TRP A 309 -1.82 8.24 -7.10
N SER A 310 -1.11 7.12 -7.12
CA SER A 310 -0.44 6.61 -8.33
C SER A 310 -1.30 5.64 -9.10
N ASP A 311 -2.33 5.10 -8.45
CA ASP A 311 -3.26 4.11 -8.98
C ASP A 311 -4.70 4.65 -8.95
N ILE A 312 -5.28 4.80 -10.13
CA ILE A 312 -6.65 5.29 -10.33
C ILE A 312 -7.69 4.29 -9.79
N TYR A 313 -7.39 2.99 -9.80
CA TYR A 313 -8.35 1.97 -9.35
C TYR A 313 -8.70 2.12 -7.88
N THR A 314 -7.72 2.49 -7.03
CA THR A 314 -7.98 2.73 -5.60
C THR A 314 -8.97 3.86 -5.38
N MET A 315 -8.93 4.91 -6.20
CA MET A 315 -9.83 6.06 -6.12
C MET A 315 -11.20 5.71 -6.75
N ARG A 316 -11.21 5.08 -7.92
CA ARG A 316 -12.45 4.69 -8.62
C ARG A 316 -13.32 3.79 -7.78
N ARG A 317 -12.76 2.92 -6.95
CA ARG A 317 -13.55 2.09 -6.01
C ARG A 317 -14.37 2.92 -5.03
N ILE A 318 -13.88 4.08 -4.60
CA ILE A 318 -14.63 5.01 -3.75
C ILE A 318 -15.73 5.65 -4.58
N TYR A 319 -15.40 6.11 -5.78
CA TYR A 319 -16.35 6.75 -6.70
C TYR A 319 -17.46 5.80 -7.11
N THR A 320 -17.17 4.54 -7.43
CA THR A 320 -18.18 3.53 -7.78
C THR A 320 -19.19 3.35 -6.66
N LYS A 321 -18.75 3.24 -5.41
CA LYS A 321 -19.65 3.10 -4.25
C LYS A 321 -20.56 4.32 -4.04
N LEU A 322 -20.04 5.51 -4.31
CA LEU A 322 -20.83 6.73 -4.22
C LEU A 322 -21.83 6.81 -5.38
N ALA A 323 -21.37 6.48 -6.59
CA ALA A 323 -22.24 6.44 -7.76
C ALA A 323 -23.38 5.43 -7.60
N GLU A 324 -23.15 4.25 -7.01
CA GLU A 324 -24.20 3.27 -6.71
C GLU A 324 -25.28 3.85 -5.77
N ARG A 325 -24.88 4.62 -4.76
CA ARG A 325 -25.81 5.33 -3.88
C ARG A 325 -26.55 6.46 -4.60
N ASP A 326 -25.83 7.25 -5.37
CA ASP A 326 -26.40 8.37 -6.14
C ASP A 326 -27.40 7.90 -7.20
N ILE A 327 -27.20 6.71 -7.81
CA ILE A 327 -28.14 6.11 -8.75
C ILE A 327 -29.50 5.89 -8.08
N ALA A 328 -29.51 5.36 -6.85
CA ALA A 328 -30.77 5.14 -6.13
C ALA A 328 -31.53 6.46 -5.85
N GLU A 329 -30.81 7.53 -5.49
CA GLU A 329 -31.40 8.84 -5.24
C GLU A 329 -31.85 9.53 -6.55
N LYS A 330 -31.07 9.44 -7.62
CA LYS A 330 -31.33 10.09 -8.90
C LYS A 330 -32.28 9.29 -9.81
N SER A 331 -32.51 8.01 -9.53
CA SER A 331 -33.49 7.20 -10.29
C SER A 331 -34.88 7.76 -10.21
N LEU A 332 -35.29 8.36 -9.09
CA LEU A 332 -36.56 9.04 -8.94
C LEU A 332 -36.65 10.28 -9.84
N VAL A 333 -35.57 11.08 -9.91
CA VAL A 333 -35.51 12.26 -10.78
C VAL A 333 -35.53 11.86 -12.24
N PHE A 334 -34.81 10.79 -12.62
CA PHE A 334 -34.82 10.25 -13.98
C PHE A 334 -36.20 9.74 -14.36
N THR A 335 -36.90 9.05 -13.47
CA THR A 335 -38.25 8.55 -13.70
C THR A 335 -39.28 9.70 -13.79
N SER A 336 -39.15 10.73 -12.93
CA SER A 336 -40.05 11.87 -12.94
C SER A 336 -39.95 12.74 -14.21
N PHE A 337 -38.77 12.76 -14.86
CA PHE A 337 -38.59 13.44 -16.14
C PHE A 337 -39.52 12.86 -17.22
N PHE A 338 -39.64 11.55 -17.33
CA PHE A 338 -40.54 10.90 -18.30
C PHE A 338 -42.01 10.93 -17.87
N GLN A 339 -42.32 11.11 -16.60
CA GLN A 339 -43.70 11.27 -16.12
C GLN A 339 -44.25 12.66 -16.44
N SER A 340 -43.44 13.72 -16.42
CA SER A 340 -43.87 15.06 -16.79
C SER A 340 -44.20 15.21 -18.28
N ASP A 341 -43.46 14.51 -19.15
CA ASP A 341 -43.74 14.52 -20.60
C ASP A 341 -44.97 13.72 -20.97
N SER A 342 -45.29 12.64 -20.25
CA SER A 342 -46.53 11.88 -20.51
C SER A 342 -47.80 12.66 -20.13
N ALA A 343 -47.74 13.55 -19.13
CA ALA A 343 -48.85 14.44 -18.79
C ALA A 343 -49.05 15.54 -19.84
N GLY A 344 -47.98 16.02 -20.50
CA GLY A 344 -48.04 17.00 -21.58
C GLY A 344 -48.60 16.42 -22.89
N LEU A 345 -48.38 15.15 -23.18
CA LEU A 345 -48.89 14.47 -24.37
C LEU A 345 -50.38 14.07 -24.23
N ALA A 346 -50.87 13.86 -23.00
CA ALA A 346 -52.27 13.53 -22.75
C ALA A 346 -53.22 14.74 -22.87
N THR A 347 -52.70 15.96 -22.69
CA THR A 347 -53.47 17.20 -22.81
C THR A 347 -53.55 17.75 -24.23
N SER A 348 -52.67 17.34 -25.16
CA SER A 348 -52.71 17.77 -26.57
C SER A 348 -53.64 16.93 -27.47
N ASN A 349 -54.03 15.72 -27.03
CA ASN A 349 -54.97 14.87 -27.80
C ASN A 349 -56.45 15.00 -27.41
N GLY A 350 -56.79 15.90 -26.48
CA GLY A 350 -58.14 16.10 -25.98
C GLY A 350 -58.96 17.23 -26.64
N ASN A 351 -58.38 18.07 -27.51
CA ASN A 351 -59.00 19.29 -27.99
C ASN A 351 -59.25 19.35 -29.52
N GLU A 352 -59.20 18.25 -30.26
CA GLU A 352 -59.47 18.25 -31.72
C GLU A 352 -60.73 17.44 -32.18
N LEU A 353 -61.66 17.12 -31.29
CA LEU A 353 -62.82 16.36 -31.65
C LEU A 353 -64.19 17.00 -31.22
N GLU A 354 -64.27 18.32 -31.07
CA GLU A 354 -65.52 19.02 -30.92
C GLU A 354 -65.53 20.30 -31.75
N ASN A 355 -65.73 20.20 -33.09
CA ASN A 355 -66.29 21.26 -33.91
C ASN A 355 -66.38 20.82 -35.38
N SER A 356 -67.30 19.91 -35.70
CA SER A 356 -67.82 19.80 -37.06
C SER A 356 -69.21 19.11 -37.05
N THR A 357 -70.16 19.78 -36.50
CA THR A 357 -71.57 19.53 -36.87
C THR A 357 -72.27 20.87 -36.86
N ILE A 358 -72.55 21.41 -38.05
CA ILE A 358 -73.76 22.24 -38.35
C ILE A 358 -73.80 22.55 -39.84
N SER A 359 -74.99 22.17 -40.44
CA SER A 359 -75.64 22.75 -41.61
C SER A 359 -75.22 22.22 -43.00
N LEU A 360 -75.95 21.46 -43.62
CA LEU A 360 -77.33 21.44 -44.23
C LEU A 360 -77.54 20.09 -44.81
#